data_db27174232cdcf6c126ee6a15dc98c40
#
_entry.id   db27174232cdcf6c126ee6a15dc98c40
#
_cell.length_a   1.000
_cell.length_b   1.000
_cell.length_c   1.000
_cell.angle_alpha   90.00
_cell.angle_beta   90.00
_cell.angle_gamma   90.00
#
_symmetry.space_group_name_H-M   'P 1'
#
loop_
_entity.id
_entity.type
_entity.pdbx_description
1 polymer ?
#
loop_
_entity_poly.entity_id
_entity_poly.type
_entity_poly.pdbx_seq_one_letter_code
_entity_poly.pdbx_strand_id
1 'polypeptide(L)'
;MEEKSDIAKKKGIVNEKDGSAMVHIPAGTFLMGNEKNSVNVEAFYIDKYPITNNQYKKFIDETNYAEPAFWKNVKFNNPEQPVVGVNWTDAVAYANWAGKRLPEEKEWEKASRGTDGREYPWGNVKPDQSLAVFDLEISKGAPTNVGTHLSGVSPFGCYDMSGNIWEWCQEWYTEGKYRVVRGGSWINHLNILSCSYRSCSVPAGKDNNVGFRCVKDSA
;
A
#
# COMPACT_ATOMS: atom_id res chain seq x y z
N MET A 1 -1.55 -39.26 6.38
CA MET A 1 -2.41 -38.79 5.28
C MET A 1 -2.58 -37.30 5.52
N GLU A 2 -1.79 -36.49 4.80
CA GLU A 2 -1.85 -35.04 4.89
C GLU A 2 -3.01 -34.57 4.00
N GLU A 3 -4.06 -34.05 4.61
CA GLU A 3 -5.07 -33.26 3.90
C GLU A 3 -4.41 -31.94 3.47
N LYS A 4 -3.91 -31.90 2.24
CA LYS A 4 -3.64 -30.65 1.55
C LYS A 4 -4.98 -29.99 1.26
N SER A 5 -5.37 -29.02 2.08
CA SER A 5 -6.49 -28.16 1.77
C SER A 5 -6.14 -27.37 0.51
N ASP A 6 -6.67 -27.77 -0.62
CA ASP A 6 -6.76 -26.96 -1.85
C ASP A 6 -7.71 -25.79 -1.58
N ILE A 7 -7.21 -24.76 -0.91
CA ILE A 7 -7.84 -23.45 -0.94
C ILE A 7 -7.58 -22.95 -2.36
N ALA A 8 -8.56 -23.14 -3.24
CA ALA A 8 -8.54 -22.65 -4.59
C ALA A 8 -8.14 -21.16 -4.54
N LYS A 9 -6.94 -20.82 -4.98
CA LYS A 9 -6.47 -19.43 -5.06
C LYS A 9 -7.43 -18.71 -6.00
N LYS A 10 -8.38 -17.94 -5.45
CA LYS A 10 -9.20 -17.05 -6.28
C LYS A 10 -8.24 -16.20 -7.12
N LYS A 11 -8.47 -16.18 -8.43
CA LYS A 11 -7.66 -15.39 -9.36
C LYS A 11 -7.78 -13.91 -8.99
N GLY A 12 -6.69 -13.16 -9.10
CA GLY A 12 -6.75 -11.70 -9.03
C GLY A 12 -7.71 -11.13 -10.08
N ILE A 13 -8.20 -9.93 -9.85
CA ILE A 13 -9.11 -9.22 -10.76
C ILE A 13 -8.45 -7.96 -11.29
N VAL A 14 -9.00 -7.40 -12.35
CA VAL A 14 -8.72 -6.03 -12.80
C VAL A 14 -9.93 -5.18 -12.46
N ASN A 15 -9.73 -4.07 -11.76
CA ASN A 15 -10.79 -3.11 -11.50
C ASN A 15 -11.14 -2.39 -12.80
N GLU A 16 -12.40 -2.44 -13.20
CA GLU A 16 -12.85 -1.89 -14.51
C GLU A 16 -12.73 -0.37 -14.58
N LYS A 17 -12.87 0.32 -13.43
CA LYS A 17 -12.90 1.78 -13.39
C LYS A 17 -11.53 2.41 -13.62
N ASP A 18 -10.51 1.97 -12.86
CA ASP A 18 -9.17 2.54 -12.92
C ASP A 18 -8.14 1.67 -13.65
N GLY A 19 -8.49 0.40 -13.93
CA GLY A 19 -7.62 -0.57 -14.57
C GLY A 19 -6.57 -1.19 -13.64
N SER A 20 -6.71 -1.01 -12.31
CA SER A 20 -5.75 -1.58 -11.37
C SER A 20 -5.86 -3.11 -11.31
N ALA A 21 -4.72 -3.79 -11.31
CA ALA A 21 -4.65 -5.19 -10.95
C ALA A 21 -4.81 -5.34 -9.44
N MET A 22 -5.72 -6.21 -9.01
CA MET A 22 -5.97 -6.48 -7.60
C MET A 22 -5.71 -7.95 -7.26
N VAL A 23 -5.14 -8.19 -6.10
CA VAL A 23 -4.79 -9.51 -5.58
C VAL A 23 -5.87 -9.95 -4.57
N HIS A 24 -6.28 -11.21 -4.65
CA HIS A 24 -7.19 -11.81 -3.66
C HIS A 24 -6.43 -12.18 -2.38
N ILE A 25 -6.87 -11.68 -1.26
CA ILE A 25 -6.41 -12.04 0.08
C ILE A 25 -7.49 -12.93 0.71
N PRO A 26 -7.20 -14.22 1.00
CA PRO A 26 -8.19 -15.13 1.54
C PRO A 26 -8.57 -14.77 2.97
N ALA A 27 -9.80 -15.09 3.36
CA ALA A 27 -10.23 -15.01 4.76
C ALA A 27 -9.35 -15.90 5.66
N GLY A 28 -9.30 -15.55 6.94
CA GLY A 28 -8.61 -16.33 7.96
C GLY A 28 -7.66 -15.50 8.81
N THR A 29 -7.05 -16.16 9.77
CA THR A 29 -6.17 -15.54 10.76
C THR A 29 -4.78 -15.28 10.23
N PHE A 30 -4.15 -14.23 10.76
CA PHE A 30 -2.73 -13.95 10.60
C PHE A 30 -2.14 -13.40 11.91
N LEU A 31 -0.82 -13.30 11.96
CA LEU A 31 -0.08 -12.82 13.12
C LEU A 31 0.21 -11.32 12.98
N MET A 32 -0.59 -10.47 13.62
CA MET A 32 -0.50 -9.00 13.52
C MET A 32 0.41 -8.38 14.57
N GLY A 33 1.10 -7.32 14.19
CA GLY A 33 1.93 -6.52 15.08
C GLY A 33 3.24 -7.20 15.49
N ASN A 34 4.01 -6.52 16.34
CA ASN A 34 5.26 -7.07 16.88
C ASN A 34 5.00 -8.25 17.82
N GLU A 35 3.91 -8.19 18.58
CA GLU A 35 3.49 -9.24 19.51
C GLU A 35 2.89 -10.47 18.81
N LYS A 36 2.70 -10.41 17.49
CA LYS A 36 2.15 -11.49 16.67
C LYS A 36 0.80 -11.99 17.19
N ASN A 37 -0.09 -11.05 17.53
CA ASN A 37 -1.45 -11.38 17.95
C ASN A 37 -2.24 -12.00 16.80
N SER A 38 -2.99 -13.08 17.09
CA SER A 38 -3.84 -13.72 16.11
C SER A 38 -5.05 -12.86 15.80
N VAL A 39 -5.18 -12.39 14.56
CA VAL A 39 -6.28 -11.53 14.08
C VAL A 39 -6.97 -12.19 12.88
N ASN A 40 -8.29 -12.28 12.93
CA ASN A 40 -9.08 -12.77 11.80
C ASN A 40 -9.43 -11.60 10.86
N VAL A 41 -9.31 -11.84 9.55
CA VAL A 41 -9.67 -10.89 8.50
C VAL A 41 -10.49 -11.62 7.45
N GLU A 42 -11.61 -11.02 7.04
CA GLU A 42 -12.44 -11.54 5.96
C GLU A 42 -11.70 -11.51 4.62
N ALA A 43 -12.19 -12.21 3.61
CA ALA A 43 -11.59 -12.19 2.28
C ALA A 43 -11.83 -10.84 1.60
N PHE A 44 -10.82 -10.32 0.91
CA PHE A 44 -10.89 -9.06 0.16
C PHE A 44 -9.94 -9.08 -1.04
N TYR A 45 -10.07 -8.10 -1.91
CA TYR A 45 -9.10 -7.79 -2.94
C TYR A 45 -8.33 -6.53 -2.55
N ILE A 46 -7.02 -6.49 -2.82
CA ILE A 46 -6.16 -5.31 -2.61
C ILE A 46 -5.44 -4.98 -3.90
N ASP A 47 -5.22 -3.71 -4.17
CA ASP A 47 -4.40 -3.28 -5.31
C ASP A 47 -3.00 -3.90 -5.21
N LYS A 48 -2.56 -4.51 -6.30
CA LYS A 48 -1.25 -5.16 -6.40
C LYS A 48 -0.10 -4.18 -6.16
N TYR A 49 -0.29 -2.93 -6.55
CA TYR A 49 0.64 -1.82 -6.44
C TYR A 49 -0.03 -0.63 -5.73
N PRO A 50 0.73 0.33 -5.20
CA PRO A 50 0.19 1.64 -4.87
C PRO A 50 -0.46 2.27 -6.09
N ILE A 51 -1.45 3.15 -5.90
CA ILE A 51 -2.11 3.87 -7.00
C ILE A 51 -1.09 4.75 -7.72
N THR A 52 -1.01 4.59 -9.05
CA THR A 52 -0.07 5.33 -9.89
C THR A 52 -0.60 6.70 -10.29
N ASN A 53 0.30 7.59 -10.71
CA ASN A 53 -0.08 8.89 -11.31
C ASN A 53 -1.00 8.72 -12.52
N ASN A 54 -0.78 7.69 -13.36
CA ASN A 54 -1.63 7.40 -14.51
C ASN A 54 -3.06 7.03 -14.10
N GLN A 55 -3.22 6.24 -13.06
CA GLN A 55 -4.54 5.89 -12.51
C GLN A 55 -5.21 7.10 -11.86
N TYR A 56 -4.46 7.88 -11.08
CA TYR A 56 -4.99 9.10 -10.47
C TYR A 56 -5.38 10.17 -11.50
N LYS A 57 -4.65 10.22 -12.63
CA LYS A 57 -5.00 11.09 -13.77
C LYS A 57 -6.39 10.78 -14.33
N LYS A 58 -6.78 9.51 -14.48
CA LYS A 58 -8.13 9.14 -14.92
C LYS A 58 -9.20 9.70 -13.99
N PHE A 59 -8.95 9.62 -12.68
CA PHE A 59 -9.86 10.19 -11.69
C PHE A 59 -10.00 11.71 -11.85
N ILE A 60 -8.89 12.44 -12.02
CA ILE A 60 -8.91 13.90 -12.27
C ILE A 60 -9.69 14.20 -13.55
N ASP A 61 -9.37 13.51 -14.65
CA ASP A 61 -9.98 13.76 -15.97
C ASP A 61 -11.48 13.53 -15.97
N GLU A 62 -11.98 12.53 -15.21
CA GLU A 62 -13.41 12.21 -15.15
C GLU A 62 -14.21 13.08 -14.17
N THR A 63 -13.56 13.57 -13.11
CA THR A 63 -14.28 14.22 -12.00
C THR A 63 -13.97 15.71 -11.85
N ASN A 64 -12.98 16.22 -12.57
CA ASN A 64 -12.39 17.55 -12.36
C ASN A 64 -11.87 17.75 -10.94
N TYR A 65 -11.41 16.66 -10.28
CA TYR A 65 -10.81 16.75 -8.94
C TYR A 65 -9.49 17.51 -8.96
N ALA A 66 -9.09 18.05 -7.82
CA ALA A 66 -7.86 18.83 -7.71
C ALA A 66 -6.60 17.98 -7.97
N GLU A 67 -5.61 18.56 -8.66
CA GLU A 67 -4.30 17.95 -8.84
C GLU A 67 -3.57 17.74 -7.49
N PRO A 68 -2.82 16.64 -7.32
CA PRO A 68 -1.91 16.44 -6.17
C PRO A 68 -0.87 17.56 -6.03
N ALA A 69 -0.37 17.77 -4.80
CA ALA A 69 0.54 18.87 -4.52
C ALA A 69 1.83 18.86 -5.36
N PHE A 70 2.31 17.66 -5.76
CA PHE A 70 3.54 17.51 -6.54
C PHE A 70 3.31 17.16 -8.01
N TRP A 71 2.08 17.34 -8.52
CA TRP A 71 1.67 16.91 -9.86
C TRP A 71 2.54 17.46 -11.01
N LYS A 72 3.05 18.67 -10.86
CA LYS A 72 3.89 19.33 -11.88
C LYS A 72 5.39 19.16 -11.63
N ASN A 73 5.78 18.48 -10.57
CA ASN A 73 7.18 18.26 -10.24
C ASN A 73 7.70 17.00 -10.94
N VAL A 74 8.66 17.16 -11.84
CA VAL A 74 9.24 16.07 -12.65
C VAL A 74 9.83 14.90 -11.87
N LYS A 75 10.12 15.07 -10.58
CA LYS A 75 10.59 14.00 -9.71
C LYS A 75 9.46 13.05 -9.28
N PHE A 76 8.20 13.51 -9.32
CA PHE A 76 7.05 12.81 -8.71
C PHE A 76 5.90 12.57 -9.69
N ASN A 77 6.05 12.90 -10.97
CA ASN A 77 4.96 12.87 -11.93
C ASN A 77 5.12 11.87 -13.08
N ASN A 78 6.07 10.93 -12.98
CA ASN A 78 6.12 9.84 -13.95
C ASN A 78 4.81 9.03 -13.87
N PRO A 79 4.17 8.69 -15.00
CA PRO A 79 2.90 7.96 -15.03
C PRO A 79 2.88 6.68 -14.19
N GLU A 80 3.99 5.94 -14.14
CA GLU A 80 4.12 4.66 -13.42
C GLU A 80 4.66 4.81 -11.98
N GLN A 81 4.99 6.03 -11.54
CA GLN A 81 5.28 6.27 -10.13
C GLN A 81 3.99 6.26 -9.31
N PRO A 82 4.07 5.88 -8.01
CA PRO A 82 2.93 6.05 -7.10
C PRO A 82 2.57 7.54 -6.98
N VAL A 83 1.27 7.84 -6.94
CA VAL A 83 0.80 9.18 -6.66
C VAL A 83 1.17 9.57 -5.24
N VAL A 84 1.72 10.77 -5.08
CA VAL A 84 2.07 11.38 -3.79
C VAL A 84 1.54 12.81 -3.70
N GLY A 85 1.60 13.41 -2.51
CA GLY A 85 1.05 14.76 -2.32
C GLY A 85 -0.48 14.78 -2.33
N VAL A 86 -1.08 13.68 -1.94
CA VAL A 86 -2.52 13.48 -1.72
C VAL A 86 -2.77 13.34 -0.23
N ASN A 87 -3.74 14.05 0.29
CA ASN A 87 -4.17 13.91 1.67
C ASN A 87 -5.14 12.72 1.84
N TRP A 88 -5.52 12.41 3.08
CA TRP A 88 -6.41 11.29 3.36
C TRP A 88 -7.78 11.40 2.65
N THR A 89 -8.34 12.61 2.59
CA THR A 89 -9.62 12.86 1.91
C THR A 89 -9.51 12.70 0.39
N ASP A 90 -8.38 13.11 -0.20
CA ASP A 90 -8.10 12.93 -1.62
C ASP A 90 -8.03 11.42 -1.96
N ALA A 91 -7.39 10.63 -1.09
CA ALA A 91 -7.28 9.18 -1.24
C ALA A 91 -8.66 8.47 -1.11
N VAL A 92 -9.49 8.90 -0.15
CA VAL A 92 -10.87 8.39 0.01
C VAL A 92 -11.73 8.77 -1.21
N ALA A 93 -11.62 9.99 -1.72
CA ALA A 93 -12.36 10.42 -2.90
C ALA A 93 -12.03 9.57 -4.14
N TYR A 94 -10.74 9.31 -4.36
CA TYR A 94 -10.30 8.38 -5.41
C TYR A 94 -10.86 6.98 -5.21
N ALA A 95 -10.72 6.43 -4.00
CA ALA A 95 -11.17 5.07 -3.69
C ALA A 95 -12.68 4.91 -3.97
N ASN A 96 -13.50 5.85 -3.52
CA ASN A 96 -14.94 5.87 -3.78
C ASN A 96 -15.27 5.94 -5.29
N TRP A 97 -14.57 6.80 -6.04
CA TRP A 97 -14.74 6.90 -7.49
C TRP A 97 -14.41 5.57 -8.19
N ALA A 98 -13.38 4.88 -7.72
CA ALA A 98 -12.96 3.58 -8.26
C ALA A 98 -13.84 2.40 -7.80
N GLY A 99 -14.87 2.62 -6.96
CA GLY A 99 -15.69 1.56 -6.36
C GLY A 99 -14.90 0.70 -5.38
N LYS A 100 -13.98 1.31 -4.64
CA LYS A 100 -13.07 0.74 -3.65
C LYS A 100 -13.13 1.53 -2.34
N ARG A 101 -12.31 1.14 -1.38
CA ARG A 101 -12.06 1.88 -0.14
C ARG A 101 -10.58 1.83 0.24
N LEU A 102 -10.15 2.64 1.19
CA LEU A 102 -8.84 2.48 1.80
C LEU A 102 -8.80 1.17 2.60
N PRO A 103 -7.63 0.52 2.71
CA PRO A 103 -7.48 -0.67 3.55
C PRO A 103 -7.65 -0.34 5.03
N GLU A 104 -8.26 -1.25 5.78
CA GLU A 104 -8.06 -1.30 7.21
C GLU A 104 -6.60 -1.68 7.50
N GLU A 105 -6.07 -1.25 8.63
CA GLU A 105 -4.69 -1.51 9.00
C GLU A 105 -4.37 -3.01 9.06
N LYS A 106 -5.31 -3.81 9.58
CA LYS A 106 -5.17 -5.29 9.62
C LYS A 106 -5.16 -5.92 8.22
N GLU A 107 -5.91 -5.36 7.27
CA GLU A 107 -5.94 -5.83 5.88
C GLU A 107 -4.61 -5.53 5.18
N TRP A 108 -4.12 -4.28 5.35
CA TRP A 108 -2.84 -3.86 4.83
C TRP A 108 -1.70 -4.74 5.36
N GLU A 109 -1.65 -4.97 6.68
CA GLU A 109 -0.59 -5.78 7.29
C GLU A 109 -0.67 -7.25 6.86
N LYS A 110 -1.87 -7.84 6.78
CA LYS A 110 -2.03 -9.21 6.26
C LYS A 110 -1.54 -9.33 4.82
N ALA A 111 -1.89 -8.38 3.94
CA ALA A 111 -1.46 -8.36 2.55
C ALA A 111 0.07 -8.23 2.41
N SER A 112 0.71 -7.48 3.30
CA SER A 112 2.16 -7.30 3.36
C SER A 112 2.88 -8.52 3.91
N ARG A 113 2.46 -9.02 5.07
CA ARG A 113 3.18 -10.01 5.89
C ARG A 113 2.83 -11.46 5.54
N GLY A 114 1.64 -11.73 4.99
CA GLY A 114 1.12 -13.09 4.91
C GLY A 114 0.58 -13.59 6.25
N THR A 115 0.70 -14.88 6.51
CA THR A 115 0.12 -15.52 7.71
C THR A 115 1.16 -16.03 8.70
N ASP A 116 2.43 -16.08 8.32
CA ASP A 116 3.52 -16.71 9.09
C ASP A 116 4.24 -15.75 10.06
N GLY A 117 3.83 -14.48 10.12
CA GLY A 117 4.40 -13.49 11.04
C GLY A 117 5.82 -13.03 10.68
N ARG A 118 6.20 -13.11 9.39
CA ARG A 118 7.48 -12.61 8.87
C ARG A 118 7.67 -11.12 9.13
N GLU A 119 8.92 -10.68 9.13
CA GLU A 119 9.26 -9.28 9.44
C GLU A 119 9.02 -8.35 8.25
N TYR A 120 9.40 -8.79 7.03
CA TYR A 120 9.26 -8.03 5.78
C TYR A 120 8.41 -8.80 4.77
N PRO A 121 7.89 -8.16 3.71
CA PRO A 121 7.09 -8.86 2.70
C PRO A 121 7.79 -10.07 2.09
N TRP A 122 9.09 -10.00 1.87
CA TRP A 122 9.93 -11.07 1.30
C TRP A 122 10.45 -12.09 2.33
N GLY A 123 10.20 -11.92 3.62
CA GLY A 123 10.66 -12.81 4.69
C GLY A 123 11.38 -12.08 5.82
N ASN A 124 12.44 -12.70 6.38
CA ASN A 124 13.17 -12.17 7.53
C ASN A 124 14.59 -11.67 7.19
N VAL A 125 14.93 -11.63 5.90
CA VAL A 125 16.20 -11.06 5.44
C VAL A 125 16.12 -9.54 5.54
N LYS A 126 17.19 -8.91 6.07
CA LYS A 126 17.25 -7.45 6.21
C LYS A 126 17.07 -6.75 4.85
N PRO A 127 16.39 -5.58 4.82
CA PRO A 127 16.24 -4.81 3.61
C PRO A 127 17.57 -4.43 2.97
N ASP A 128 17.63 -4.50 1.65
CA ASP A 128 18.63 -3.87 0.80
C ASP A 128 17.98 -3.22 -0.43
N GLN A 129 18.75 -2.50 -1.23
CA GLN A 129 18.26 -1.76 -2.38
C GLN A 129 17.74 -2.63 -3.54
N SER A 130 17.90 -3.95 -3.49
CA SER A 130 17.30 -4.89 -4.45
C SER A 130 15.88 -5.31 -4.05
N LEU A 131 15.51 -5.12 -2.79
CA LEU A 131 14.25 -5.54 -2.19
C LEU A 131 13.24 -4.41 -2.02
N ALA A 132 13.72 -3.18 -1.77
CA ALA A 132 12.84 -2.03 -1.52
C ALA A 132 13.54 -0.71 -1.83
N VAL A 133 12.74 0.36 -1.98
CA VAL A 133 13.24 1.74 -2.12
C VAL A 133 13.19 2.44 -0.78
N PHE A 134 14.35 2.75 -0.21
CA PHE A 134 14.47 3.40 1.09
C PHE A 134 15.82 4.13 1.22
N ASP A 135 15.98 4.93 2.25
CA ASP A 135 17.25 5.60 2.63
C ASP A 135 17.87 6.45 1.50
N LEU A 136 17.02 7.02 0.63
CA LEU A 136 17.49 7.92 -0.41
C LEU A 136 17.67 9.34 0.13
N GLU A 137 18.67 10.04 -0.40
CA GLU A 137 18.91 11.45 -0.05
C GLU A 137 17.72 12.31 -0.48
N ILE A 138 17.14 13.08 0.45
CA ILE A 138 15.93 13.90 0.22
C ILE A 138 16.08 14.85 -0.97
N SER A 139 17.26 15.45 -1.13
CA SER A 139 17.51 16.41 -2.20
C SER A 139 17.53 15.80 -3.60
N LYS A 140 17.85 14.52 -3.72
CA LYS A 140 18.08 13.81 -5.00
C LYS A 140 17.07 12.67 -5.23
N GLY A 141 16.55 12.05 -4.17
CA GLY A 141 15.66 10.90 -4.24
C GLY A 141 14.24 11.27 -4.63
N ALA A 142 13.51 10.22 -4.99
CA ALA A 142 12.08 10.23 -5.28
C ALA A 142 11.55 8.80 -5.19
N PRO A 143 10.23 8.57 -5.15
CA PRO A 143 9.67 7.25 -5.36
C PRO A 143 10.09 6.69 -6.72
N THR A 144 10.24 5.38 -6.84
CA THR A 144 10.43 4.70 -8.13
C THR A 144 9.09 4.29 -8.74
N ASN A 145 9.11 3.88 -10.01
CA ASN A 145 7.95 3.24 -10.64
C ASN A 145 7.52 2.04 -9.81
N VAL A 146 6.21 1.79 -9.74
CA VAL A 146 5.68 0.69 -8.94
C VAL A 146 6.15 -0.67 -9.47
N GLY A 147 6.37 -1.63 -8.56
CA GLY A 147 6.74 -3.00 -8.91
C GLY A 147 8.13 -3.20 -9.48
N THR A 148 9.05 -2.25 -9.34
CA THR A 148 10.43 -2.38 -9.85
C THR A 148 11.27 -3.38 -9.05
N HIS A 149 10.94 -3.62 -7.78
CA HIS A 149 11.66 -4.53 -6.90
C HIS A 149 10.97 -5.90 -6.86
N LEU A 150 11.25 -6.74 -7.87
CA LEU A 150 10.57 -8.03 -8.05
C LEU A 150 10.75 -8.99 -6.87
N SER A 151 11.90 -8.92 -6.19
CA SER A 151 12.22 -9.76 -5.03
C SER A 151 11.60 -9.24 -3.72
N GLY A 152 11.08 -8.01 -3.71
CA GLY A 152 10.40 -7.37 -2.58
C GLY A 152 8.91 -7.72 -2.45
N VAL A 153 8.42 -8.66 -3.27
CA VAL A 153 7.02 -9.04 -3.33
C VAL A 153 6.54 -9.75 -2.06
N SER A 154 5.30 -9.47 -1.65
CA SER A 154 4.65 -10.14 -0.51
C SER A 154 4.20 -11.57 -0.85
N PRO A 155 3.86 -12.41 0.16
CA PRO A 155 3.39 -13.79 -0.08
C PRO A 155 2.14 -13.88 -0.96
N PHE A 156 1.32 -12.83 -0.96
CA PHE A 156 0.12 -12.77 -1.78
C PHE A 156 0.36 -12.13 -3.16
N GLY A 157 1.56 -11.58 -3.41
CA GLY A 157 1.90 -10.97 -4.69
C GLY A 157 1.68 -9.45 -4.75
N CYS A 158 1.59 -8.77 -3.60
CA CYS A 158 1.59 -7.30 -3.53
C CYS A 158 3.02 -6.78 -3.59
N TYR A 159 3.26 -5.70 -4.32
CA TYR A 159 4.55 -5.03 -4.46
C TYR A 159 4.57 -3.73 -3.66
N ASP A 160 5.78 -3.25 -3.37
CA ASP A 160 6.03 -1.98 -2.68
C ASP A 160 5.34 -1.86 -1.31
N MET A 161 5.11 -3.03 -0.64
CA MET A 161 4.55 -3.06 0.71
C MET A 161 5.57 -2.65 1.79
N SER A 162 6.81 -2.35 1.39
CA SER A 162 7.91 -1.93 2.26
C SER A 162 8.78 -0.95 1.48
N GLY A 163 8.87 0.30 1.95
CA GLY A 163 9.54 1.39 1.25
C GLY A 163 8.68 2.01 0.13
N ASN A 164 9.30 2.73 -0.75
CA ASN A 164 8.74 3.51 -1.84
C ASN A 164 7.90 4.69 -1.33
N ILE A 165 6.68 4.47 -0.83
CA ILE A 165 5.83 5.49 -0.21
C ILE A 165 5.11 4.95 1.02
N TRP A 166 4.83 5.83 2.00
CA TRP A 166 3.83 5.59 3.01
C TRP A 166 2.45 5.48 2.39
N GLU A 167 1.61 4.61 2.92
CA GLU A 167 0.26 4.38 2.43
C GLU A 167 -0.80 4.66 3.48
N TRP A 168 -1.76 5.53 3.14
CA TRP A 168 -2.91 5.83 3.99
C TRP A 168 -3.74 4.58 4.27
N CYS A 169 -4.11 4.40 5.55
CA CYS A 169 -5.12 3.44 6.01
C CYS A 169 -6.38 4.15 6.50
N GLN A 170 -7.43 3.37 6.73
CA GLN A 170 -8.73 3.91 7.12
C GLN A 170 -8.76 4.41 8.56
N GLU A 171 -8.02 3.78 9.47
CA GLU A 171 -8.12 4.04 10.90
C GLU A 171 -7.45 5.33 11.33
N TRP A 172 -7.93 5.83 12.45
CA TRP A 172 -7.23 6.82 13.23
C TRP A 172 -6.07 6.20 14.01
N TYR A 173 -4.91 6.81 13.93
CA TYR A 173 -3.80 6.53 14.85
C TYR A 173 -4.04 7.21 16.20
N THR A 174 -4.51 8.46 16.15
CA THR A 174 -5.05 9.23 17.29
C THR A 174 -6.34 9.87 16.82
N GLU A 175 -7.45 9.53 17.44
CA GLU A 175 -8.79 9.99 17.05
C GLU A 175 -8.86 11.49 16.84
N GLY A 176 -9.36 11.90 15.69
CA GLY A 176 -9.52 13.30 15.31
C GLY A 176 -8.21 14.07 15.00
N LYS A 177 -7.02 13.43 15.14
CA LYS A 177 -5.73 14.12 14.95
C LYS A 177 -4.88 13.53 13.84
N TYR A 178 -4.65 12.22 13.88
CA TYR A 178 -3.72 11.54 12.97
C TYR A 178 -4.34 10.28 12.39
N ARG A 179 -4.18 10.07 11.08
CA ARG A 179 -4.51 8.83 10.39
C ARG A 179 -3.30 7.91 10.33
N VAL A 180 -3.56 6.60 10.34
CA VAL A 180 -2.51 5.59 10.17
C VAL A 180 -1.92 5.66 8.76
N VAL A 181 -0.59 5.57 8.68
CA VAL A 181 0.17 5.28 7.45
C VAL A 181 1.08 4.09 7.67
N ARG A 182 1.25 3.26 6.63
CA ARG A 182 2.00 2.01 6.70
C ARG A 182 3.06 1.93 5.59
N GLY A 183 4.07 1.06 5.78
CA GLY A 183 5.03 0.65 4.77
C GLY A 183 6.39 1.33 4.78
N GLY A 184 6.52 2.52 5.32
CA GLY A 184 7.74 3.32 5.15
C GLY A 184 7.81 3.95 3.76
N SER A 185 8.87 4.69 3.48
CA SER A 185 9.01 5.37 2.19
C SER A 185 10.46 5.49 1.74
N TRP A 186 10.68 6.01 0.54
CA TRP A 186 11.97 6.22 -0.11
C TRP A 186 13.00 7.02 0.72
N ILE A 187 12.56 7.85 1.67
CA ILE A 187 13.45 8.65 2.54
C ILE A 187 13.73 8.01 3.90
N ASN A 188 13.07 6.92 4.24
CA ASN A 188 13.15 6.36 5.57
C ASN A 188 14.25 5.32 5.70
N HIS A 189 14.82 5.19 6.91
CA HIS A 189 15.78 4.15 7.24
C HIS A 189 15.15 2.75 7.32
N LEU A 190 15.97 1.73 7.16
CA LEU A 190 15.56 0.31 7.16
C LEU A 190 14.80 -0.13 8.42
N ASN A 191 15.02 0.50 9.57
CA ASN A 191 14.41 0.14 10.86
C ASN A 191 12.89 0.35 10.94
N ILE A 192 12.30 1.05 9.97
CA ILE A 192 10.86 1.31 9.93
C ILE A 192 10.14 0.61 8.76
N LEU A 193 10.82 -0.28 8.06
CA LEU A 193 10.30 -0.98 6.88
C LEU A 193 9.61 -2.29 7.20
N SER A 194 9.55 -2.71 8.49
CA SER A 194 8.88 -3.96 8.85
C SER A 194 7.38 -3.89 8.60
N CYS A 195 6.78 -5.04 8.26
CA CYS A 195 5.33 -5.15 8.03
C CYS A 195 4.49 -4.68 9.22
N SER A 196 5.02 -4.78 10.43
CA SER A 196 4.35 -4.38 11.68
C SER A 196 4.52 -2.91 12.03
N TYR A 197 5.47 -2.20 11.38
CA TYR A 197 5.72 -0.81 11.74
C TYR A 197 4.52 0.08 11.43
N ARG A 198 4.10 0.86 12.42
CA ARG A 198 2.99 1.81 12.34
C ARG A 198 3.50 3.23 12.44
N SER A 199 2.99 4.10 11.59
CA SER A 199 3.20 5.53 11.70
C SER A 199 1.89 6.28 11.48
N CYS A 200 1.97 7.59 11.52
CA CYS A 200 0.80 8.44 11.34
C CYS A 200 1.15 9.73 10.60
N SER A 201 0.14 10.32 9.96
CA SER A 201 0.23 11.66 9.41
C SER A 201 -1.07 12.43 9.67
N VAL A 202 -1.00 13.77 9.61
CA VAL A 202 -2.19 14.61 9.70
C VAL A 202 -3.09 14.37 8.49
N PRO A 203 -4.42 14.23 8.65
CA PRO A 203 -5.32 13.92 7.53
C PRO A 203 -5.23 14.91 6.36
N ALA A 204 -4.91 16.16 6.63
CA ALA A 204 -4.74 17.22 5.61
C ALA A 204 -3.33 17.27 5.00
N GLY A 205 -2.38 16.45 5.47
CA GLY A 205 -0.98 16.43 4.99
C GLY A 205 -0.88 16.01 3.53
N LYS A 206 -0.03 16.69 2.78
CA LYS A 206 0.22 16.43 1.36
C LYS A 206 1.73 16.28 1.14
N ASP A 207 2.28 15.18 1.66
CA ASP A 207 3.72 14.93 1.65
C ASP A 207 4.17 14.22 0.36
N ASN A 208 5.43 14.45 -0.03
CA ASN A 208 5.99 13.89 -1.26
C ASN A 208 6.40 12.41 -1.16
N ASN A 209 6.09 11.80 -0.05
CA ASN A 209 6.38 10.40 0.27
C ASN A 209 5.17 9.65 0.86
N VAL A 210 3.97 10.23 0.75
CA VAL A 210 2.71 9.62 1.20
C VAL A 210 1.72 9.55 0.05
N GLY A 211 1.20 8.36 -0.19
CA GLY A 211 0.15 8.03 -1.15
C GLY A 211 -0.75 6.94 -0.58
N PHE A 212 -1.23 6.00 -1.40
CA PHE A 212 -2.16 4.96 -0.95
C PHE A 212 -2.30 3.82 -1.96
N ARG A 213 -2.89 2.71 -1.50
CA ARG A 213 -3.53 1.68 -2.31
C ARG A 213 -4.94 1.44 -1.80
N CYS A 214 -5.78 0.78 -2.59
CA CYS A 214 -7.16 0.51 -2.23
C CYS A 214 -7.45 -0.98 -2.06
N VAL A 215 -8.55 -1.25 -1.38
CA VAL A 215 -9.15 -2.58 -1.25
C VAL A 215 -10.58 -2.57 -1.78
N LYS A 216 -11.06 -3.76 -2.13
CA LYS A 216 -12.44 -4.04 -2.53
C LYS A 216 -12.91 -5.30 -1.81
N ASP A 217 -14.09 -5.26 -1.24
CA ASP A 217 -14.65 -6.41 -0.54
C ASP A 217 -14.84 -7.57 -1.52
N SER A 218 -14.56 -8.78 -1.05
CA SER A 218 -14.84 -10.00 -1.81
C SER A 218 -16.32 -10.33 -1.63
N ALA A 219 -17.08 -10.27 -2.74
CA ALA A 219 -18.46 -10.75 -2.73
C ALA A 219 -18.53 -12.27 -2.48
#